data_efefbf30de451702fb5bd71299ea4319
#
_entry.id   efefbf30de451702fb5bd71299ea4319
#
_cell.length_a   1.000
_cell.length_b   1.000
_cell.length_c   1.000
_cell.angle_alpha   90.00
_cell.angle_beta   90.00
_cell.angle_gamma   90.00
#
_symmetry.space_group_name_H-M   'P 1'
#
loop_
_entity.id
_entity.type
_entity.pdbx_description
1 polymer ?
#
loop_
_entity_poly.entity_id
_entity_poly.type
_entity_poly.pdbx_seq_one_letter_code
_entity_poly.pdbx_strand_id
1 'polypeptide(L)'
;MAEGPRPPLSGKWLRLAVAAAALAIIAVVAYIGSLLLFGPTLSDTSLLWWNSGGGSSGVVEAVPSEPAAVQTLQVVATFTPAPQSTPTDTPPPKPTDTPTPAYPEAVVLTETLNLRAGPGTVYGIVGQVLAGQRFRITGRNEASNWLKICCPAGANRESWISADFAQSNLSPSSLPVAQVPPTPTPTATIDAPTLDEVNLTLPAKGGFDSPSGVNPLTGKPLEAARWGLRPVIVCVNNDIAARPQYGISQADVMYEFLMEGLSLTRFSAVYYGADSEEIGPVRSARLLNYFLGALYDAGLFCSGASDGVRYQLKNNNTLFPYLDLDLDDPDSTRYARSVGNDYRTRLRTDSELLRLWLADWAVERAPSIQGFTFGDSSAGGASANSIRIPYPSVTASQVAYHYDADSGRYLRSLGGVVHRDSNSGQQIAVENAIVQYMPHTPVNIVEDAYGNLSLLINPFGVGRAIIFRDGRAYEGTWRNDRSGELPRFFAADGVEIPLKPGRSWISVVPLSYEIAYE
;
A
#
# COMPACT_ATOMS: atom_id res chain seq x y z
N MET A 1 -6.99 -57.14 4.67
CA MET A 1 -6.06 -57.56 3.59
C MET A 1 -5.32 -56.30 3.17
N ALA A 2 -4.02 -56.21 3.46
CA ALA A 2 -3.20 -55.04 3.20
C ALA A 2 -2.64 -55.15 1.76
N GLU A 3 -2.87 -54.16 0.91
CA GLU A 3 -2.23 -54.09 -0.39
C GLU A 3 -0.73 -53.77 -0.20
N GLY A 4 0.11 -54.63 -0.77
CA GLY A 4 1.56 -54.47 -0.77
C GLY A 4 2.02 -53.40 -1.76
N PRO A 5 3.27 -52.92 -1.64
CA PRO A 5 3.80 -51.83 -2.46
C PRO A 5 3.95 -52.23 -3.92
N ARG A 6 3.55 -51.33 -4.84
CA ARG A 6 3.69 -51.52 -6.30
C ARG A 6 5.17 -51.53 -6.71
N PRO A 7 5.61 -52.37 -7.65
CA PRO A 7 6.99 -52.41 -8.12
C PRO A 7 7.36 -51.14 -8.91
N PRO A 8 8.65 -50.74 -8.92
CA PRO A 8 9.12 -49.57 -9.67
C PRO A 8 9.02 -49.81 -11.19
N LEU A 9 8.62 -48.76 -11.91
CA LEU A 9 8.53 -48.76 -13.38
C LEU A 9 9.88 -49.16 -14.03
N SER A 10 9.87 -50.09 -14.96
CA SER A 10 11.07 -50.57 -15.64
C SER A 10 11.70 -49.43 -16.47
N GLY A 11 13.04 -49.38 -16.54
CA GLY A 11 13.81 -48.30 -17.17
C GLY A 11 13.51 -48.06 -18.68
N LYS A 12 12.74 -48.94 -19.33
CA LYS A 12 12.22 -48.74 -20.71
C LYS A 12 11.13 -47.68 -20.78
N TRP A 13 10.21 -47.64 -19.80
CA TRP A 13 9.13 -46.66 -19.75
C TRP A 13 9.64 -45.26 -19.40
N LEU A 14 10.66 -45.18 -18.56
CA LEU A 14 11.31 -43.90 -18.25
C LEU A 14 11.99 -43.28 -19.46
N ARG A 15 12.67 -44.11 -20.29
CA ARG A 15 13.31 -43.64 -21.54
C ARG A 15 12.30 -43.19 -22.58
N LEU A 16 11.14 -43.85 -22.68
CA LEU A 16 10.05 -43.44 -23.57
C LEU A 16 9.41 -42.14 -23.14
N ALA A 17 9.22 -41.92 -21.84
CA ALA A 17 8.68 -40.66 -21.31
C ALA A 17 9.63 -39.47 -21.54
N VAL A 18 10.93 -39.68 -21.36
CA VAL A 18 11.96 -38.64 -21.62
C VAL A 18 12.03 -38.30 -23.11
N ALA A 19 11.96 -39.32 -24.01
CA ALA A 19 11.95 -39.09 -25.46
C ALA A 19 10.68 -38.33 -25.92
N ALA A 20 9.52 -38.65 -25.36
CA ALA A 20 8.27 -37.95 -25.67
C ALA A 20 8.31 -36.49 -25.20
N ALA A 21 8.87 -36.22 -24.02
CA ALA A 21 9.04 -34.86 -23.52
C ALA A 21 10.02 -34.02 -24.38
N ALA A 22 11.11 -34.63 -24.83
CA ALA A 22 12.07 -33.95 -25.72
C ALA A 22 11.45 -33.60 -27.09
N LEU A 23 10.63 -34.47 -27.67
CA LEU A 23 9.90 -34.20 -28.92
C LEU A 23 8.87 -33.10 -28.77
N ALA A 24 8.17 -33.01 -27.63
CA ALA A 24 7.23 -31.92 -27.34
C ALA A 24 7.92 -30.55 -27.23
N ILE A 25 9.09 -30.51 -26.59
CA ILE A 25 9.89 -29.27 -26.48
C ILE A 25 10.38 -28.81 -27.87
N ILE A 26 10.84 -29.72 -28.73
CA ILE A 26 11.27 -29.38 -30.09
C ILE A 26 10.09 -28.84 -30.92
N ALA A 27 8.89 -29.42 -30.79
CA ALA A 27 7.70 -28.93 -31.49
C ALA A 27 7.29 -27.49 -31.03
N VAL A 28 7.37 -27.20 -29.73
CA VAL A 28 7.10 -25.87 -29.20
C VAL A 28 8.12 -24.83 -29.67
N VAL A 29 9.39 -25.17 -29.69
CA VAL A 29 10.46 -24.27 -30.18
C VAL A 29 10.30 -24.01 -31.69
N ALA A 30 9.95 -25.03 -32.50
CA ALA A 30 9.67 -24.85 -33.91
C ALA A 30 8.43 -23.97 -34.17
N TYR A 31 7.38 -24.12 -33.37
CA TYR A 31 6.18 -23.29 -33.46
C TYR A 31 6.45 -21.82 -33.10
N ILE A 32 7.19 -21.57 -32.03
CA ILE A 32 7.60 -20.19 -31.64
C ILE A 32 8.52 -19.59 -32.71
N GLY A 33 9.47 -20.39 -33.26
CA GLY A 33 10.33 -19.92 -34.34
C GLY A 33 9.56 -19.56 -35.62
N SER A 34 8.49 -20.28 -35.95
CA SER A 34 7.62 -19.94 -37.08
C SER A 34 6.82 -18.67 -36.87
N LEU A 35 6.36 -18.40 -35.64
CA LEU A 35 5.67 -17.15 -35.29
C LEU A 35 6.59 -15.92 -35.37
N LEU A 36 7.87 -16.08 -35.04
CA LEU A 36 8.86 -14.99 -35.12
C LEU A 36 9.34 -14.71 -36.56
N LEU A 37 9.29 -15.70 -37.44
CA LEU A 37 9.75 -15.58 -38.85
C LEU A 37 8.62 -15.26 -39.83
N PHE A 38 7.37 -15.55 -39.52
CA PHE A 38 6.22 -15.45 -40.43
C PHE A 38 5.00 -14.78 -39.80
N GLY A 39 5.14 -14.02 -38.72
CA GLY A 39 4.07 -13.26 -38.13
C GLY A 39 3.57 -12.16 -39.07
N PRO A 40 2.24 -11.91 -39.16
CA PRO A 40 1.69 -10.93 -40.09
C PRO A 40 2.10 -9.51 -39.66
N THR A 41 2.67 -8.76 -40.61
CA THR A 41 2.87 -7.33 -40.53
C THR A 41 1.52 -6.63 -40.49
N LEU A 42 1.23 -5.93 -39.38
CA LEU A 42 0.09 -5.04 -39.29
C LEU A 42 0.30 -3.83 -40.22
N SER A 43 -0.38 -3.83 -41.36
CA SER A 43 -0.65 -2.62 -42.14
C SER A 43 -2.14 -2.36 -42.10
N ASP A 44 -2.47 -1.13 -41.71
CA ASP A 44 -3.73 -0.42 -41.85
C ASP A 44 -4.83 -1.06 -42.71
N THR A 45 -6.03 -1.11 -42.17
CA THR A 45 -7.23 -0.57 -42.85
C THR A 45 -8.48 -0.69 -41.98
N SER A 46 -9.00 0.43 -41.57
CA SER A 46 -10.37 0.96 -41.78
C SER A 46 -11.56 -0.04 -41.85
N LEU A 47 -12.52 0.21 -40.94
CA LEU A 47 -13.95 0.41 -41.16
C LEU A 47 -14.74 -0.58 -42.04
N LEU A 48 -15.82 -1.08 -41.53
CA LEU A 48 -17.19 -0.94 -42.02
C LEU A 48 -18.16 -1.88 -41.28
N TRP A 49 -19.13 -1.25 -40.63
CA TRP A 49 -20.59 -1.34 -40.81
C TRP A 49 -21.32 -2.60 -40.33
N TRP A 50 -22.27 -2.40 -39.45
CA TRP A 50 -23.65 -2.73 -39.75
C TRP A 50 -24.66 -1.80 -39.07
N ASN A 51 -25.54 -1.21 -39.92
CA ASN A 51 -26.61 -0.32 -39.61
C ASN A 51 -27.93 -1.04 -39.98
N SER A 52 -28.95 -0.93 -39.15
CA SER A 52 -30.36 -0.97 -39.53
C SER A 52 -31.17 -0.54 -38.30
N GLY A 53 -32.09 0.35 -38.29
CA GLY A 53 -32.81 1.08 -39.31
C GLY A 53 -33.93 1.82 -38.61
N GLY A 54 -34.37 2.90 -39.22
CA GLY A 54 -35.75 3.32 -39.10
C GLY A 54 -36.08 4.64 -38.40
N GLY A 55 -36.31 5.69 -39.16
CA GLY A 55 -37.54 6.47 -39.06
C GLY A 55 -37.49 7.96 -38.72
N SER A 56 -37.58 8.76 -39.78
CA SER A 56 -38.32 10.02 -40.00
C SER A 56 -37.86 11.37 -39.45
N SER A 57 -37.39 12.16 -40.39
CA SER A 57 -37.79 13.54 -40.84
C SER A 57 -37.90 14.67 -39.80
N GLY A 58 -37.06 15.67 -40.02
CA GLY A 58 -37.21 17.05 -39.57
C GLY A 58 -36.12 17.92 -40.19
N VAL A 59 -36.43 18.56 -41.33
CA VAL A 59 -35.57 19.51 -42.04
C VAL A 59 -35.54 20.82 -41.27
N VAL A 60 -34.33 21.32 -40.91
CA VAL A 60 -34.10 22.74 -40.65
C VAL A 60 -32.81 23.13 -41.37
N GLU A 61 -32.97 24.10 -42.25
CA GLU A 61 -31.99 24.72 -43.11
C GLU A 61 -30.83 25.34 -42.31
N ALA A 62 -29.59 25.05 -42.69
CA ALA A 62 -28.38 25.67 -42.13
C ALA A 62 -27.84 26.71 -43.12
N VAL A 63 -27.70 27.94 -42.66
CA VAL A 63 -27.01 29.05 -43.32
C VAL A 63 -25.50 28.86 -43.15
N PRO A 64 -24.68 28.98 -44.20
CA PRO A 64 -23.24 28.84 -44.08
C PRO A 64 -22.60 30.15 -43.59
N SER A 65 -21.85 30.09 -42.51
CA SER A 65 -20.90 31.14 -42.09
C SER A 65 -19.50 30.84 -42.63
N GLU A 66 -18.96 31.78 -43.36
CA GLU A 66 -17.58 31.79 -43.87
C GLU A 66 -16.52 31.71 -42.76
N PRO A 67 -15.40 31.03 -43.01
CA PRO A 67 -14.27 31.03 -42.05
C PRO A 67 -13.40 32.28 -42.27
N ALA A 68 -13.13 33.01 -41.19
CA ALA A 68 -12.22 34.12 -41.15
C ALA A 68 -10.76 33.67 -41.46
N ALA A 69 -10.13 34.38 -42.38
CA ALA A 69 -8.76 34.15 -42.82
C ALA A 69 -7.76 34.41 -41.69
N VAL A 70 -7.01 33.38 -41.34
CA VAL A 70 -5.80 33.50 -40.49
C VAL A 70 -4.65 34.01 -41.35
N GLN A 71 -4.20 35.26 -41.15
CA GLN A 71 -3.00 35.81 -41.77
C GLN A 71 -1.77 35.20 -41.12
N THR A 72 -1.06 34.36 -41.86
CA THR A 72 0.25 33.84 -41.50
C THR A 72 1.28 34.90 -41.83
N LEU A 73 1.90 35.52 -40.84
CA LEU A 73 3.07 36.36 -41.00
C LEU A 73 4.29 35.48 -41.35
N GLN A 74 4.70 35.51 -42.62
CA GLN A 74 5.97 34.94 -43.02
C GLN A 74 7.09 35.92 -42.66
N VAL A 75 7.94 35.54 -41.71
CA VAL A 75 9.21 36.21 -41.43
C VAL A 75 10.23 35.66 -42.43
N VAL A 76 10.60 36.47 -43.41
CA VAL A 76 11.70 36.16 -44.33
C VAL A 76 13.01 36.50 -43.61
N ALA A 77 13.74 35.47 -43.20
CA ALA A 77 15.08 35.62 -42.68
C ALA A 77 16.08 35.75 -43.86
N THR A 78 16.65 36.92 -44.02
CA THR A 78 17.73 37.18 -44.98
C THR A 78 19.03 36.66 -44.37
N PHE A 79 19.56 35.56 -44.91
CA PHE A 79 20.86 35.04 -44.51
C PHE A 79 21.98 35.84 -45.23
N THR A 80 22.76 36.56 -44.47
CA THR A 80 24.05 37.07 -44.90
C THR A 80 25.09 35.98 -44.66
N PRO A 81 25.86 35.51 -45.67
CA PRO A 81 26.89 34.52 -45.44
C PRO A 81 28.02 35.10 -44.61
N ALA A 82 28.33 34.45 -43.51
CA ALA A 82 29.50 34.75 -42.68
C ALA A 82 30.80 34.32 -43.42
N PRO A 83 31.91 35.01 -43.24
CA PRO A 83 33.17 34.64 -43.85
C PRO A 83 33.68 33.30 -43.35
N GLN A 84 34.14 32.45 -44.28
CA GLN A 84 34.79 31.16 -43.98
C GLN A 84 36.07 31.42 -43.20
N SER A 85 36.13 30.95 -41.98
CA SER A 85 37.33 30.84 -41.18
C SER A 85 38.16 29.64 -41.63
N THR A 86 39.40 29.86 -41.97
CA THR A 86 40.43 28.87 -42.23
C THR A 86 40.58 27.95 -41.00
N PRO A 87 40.70 26.62 -41.14
CA PRO A 87 40.96 25.75 -40.00
C PRO A 87 42.35 26.03 -39.43
N THR A 88 42.42 26.58 -38.25
CA THR A 88 43.63 26.62 -37.44
C THR A 88 43.68 25.30 -36.65
N ASP A 89 44.72 24.51 -36.89
CA ASP A 89 45.02 23.32 -36.08
C ASP A 89 45.24 23.73 -34.63
N THR A 90 44.18 23.65 -33.84
CA THR A 90 44.28 23.78 -32.39
C THR A 90 44.50 22.37 -31.81
N PRO A 91 45.58 22.14 -31.08
CA PRO A 91 45.82 20.86 -30.45
C PRO A 91 44.65 20.54 -29.50
N PRO A 92 44.27 19.24 -29.34
CA PRO A 92 43.18 18.85 -28.46
C PRO A 92 43.44 19.39 -27.06
N PRO A 93 42.41 19.89 -26.36
CA PRO A 93 42.57 20.39 -25.01
C PRO A 93 43.12 19.28 -24.12
N LYS A 94 44.20 19.59 -23.40
CA LYS A 94 44.73 18.72 -22.34
C LYS A 94 43.59 18.39 -21.38
N PRO A 95 43.46 17.14 -20.92
CA PRO A 95 42.43 16.78 -19.91
C PRO A 95 42.54 17.78 -18.76
N THR A 96 41.48 18.52 -18.53
CA THR A 96 41.38 19.42 -17.38
C THR A 96 41.27 18.51 -16.15
N ASP A 97 42.28 18.53 -15.31
CA ASP A 97 42.25 17.87 -14.02
C ASP A 97 40.97 18.31 -13.31
N THR A 98 40.04 17.35 -13.05
CA THR A 98 38.88 17.63 -12.23
C THR A 98 39.39 18.14 -10.88
N PRO A 99 39.03 19.35 -10.44
CA PRO A 99 39.56 19.87 -9.19
C PRO A 99 39.23 18.90 -8.06
N THR A 100 40.28 18.43 -7.40
CA THR A 100 40.13 17.62 -6.16
C THR A 100 39.27 18.43 -5.20
N PRO A 101 38.18 17.85 -4.61
CA PRO A 101 37.33 18.57 -3.67
C PRO A 101 38.20 19.19 -2.57
N ALA A 102 38.05 20.47 -2.29
CA ALA A 102 38.82 21.17 -1.27
C ALA A 102 38.44 20.76 0.17
N TYR A 103 37.51 19.80 0.31
CA TYR A 103 36.99 19.33 1.59
C TYR A 103 36.81 17.79 1.58
N PRO A 104 36.82 17.14 2.78
CA PRO A 104 36.52 15.72 2.91
C PRO A 104 35.11 15.40 2.39
N GLU A 105 35.00 14.42 1.50
CA GLU A 105 33.74 14.01 0.87
C GLU A 105 33.54 12.50 0.98
N ALA A 106 32.30 12.08 1.25
CA ALA A 106 31.85 10.71 1.19
C ALA A 106 30.90 10.50 0.00
N VAL A 107 31.06 9.38 -0.71
CA VAL A 107 30.18 8.89 -1.76
C VAL A 107 29.50 7.62 -1.28
N VAL A 108 28.17 7.57 -1.34
CA VAL A 108 27.39 6.39 -0.93
C VAL A 108 27.55 5.27 -1.96
N LEU A 109 27.91 4.05 -1.49
CA LEU A 109 28.18 2.90 -2.36
C LEU A 109 26.99 1.94 -2.49
N THR A 110 26.09 1.91 -1.50
CA THR A 110 24.92 1.00 -1.48
C THR A 110 23.70 1.70 -2.08
N GLU A 111 22.79 0.91 -2.63
CA GLU A 111 21.54 1.41 -3.22
C GLU A 111 20.78 2.34 -2.27
N THR A 112 20.77 2.00 -0.98
CA THR A 112 20.18 2.83 0.08
C THR A 112 21.02 2.74 1.34
N LEU A 113 21.34 3.86 1.98
CA LEU A 113 22.08 3.93 3.24
C LEU A 113 21.30 4.77 4.27
N ASN A 114 21.14 4.23 5.46
CA ASN A 114 20.47 4.93 6.56
C ASN A 114 21.34 6.06 7.13
N LEU A 115 20.72 7.23 7.28
CA LEU A 115 21.24 8.35 8.07
C LEU A 115 20.82 8.16 9.53
N ARG A 116 21.76 8.31 10.46
CA ARG A 116 21.48 8.13 11.89
C ARG A 116 21.78 9.38 12.71
N ALA A 117 21.11 9.50 13.84
CA ALA A 117 21.32 10.60 14.80
C ALA A 117 22.69 10.56 15.49
N GLY A 118 23.39 9.39 15.44
CA GLY A 118 24.70 9.17 16.04
C GLY A 118 25.44 7.99 15.41
N PRO A 119 26.72 7.77 15.78
CA PRO A 119 27.58 6.75 15.19
C PRO A 119 27.31 5.36 15.79
N GLY A 120 26.33 4.66 15.24
CA GLY A 120 25.98 3.30 15.67
C GLY A 120 24.57 2.92 15.32
N THR A 121 24.29 1.63 15.29
CA THR A 121 22.94 1.10 15.05
C THR A 121 21.96 1.36 16.19
N VAL A 122 22.46 1.68 17.38
CA VAL A 122 21.68 2.08 18.56
C VAL A 122 21.05 3.47 18.43
N TYR A 123 21.55 4.29 17.51
CA TYR A 123 20.98 5.61 17.24
C TYR A 123 19.86 5.53 16.20
N GLY A 124 18.78 6.26 16.46
CA GLY A 124 17.62 6.31 15.57
C GLY A 124 17.97 6.77 14.15
N ILE A 125 17.27 6.24 13.16
CA ILE A 125 17.35 6.67 11.78
C ILE A 125 16.66 8.02 11.64
N VAL A 126 17.35 8.97 11.00
CA VAL A 126 16.86 10.33 10.75
C VAL A 126 16.61 10.60 9.27
N GLY A 127 16.89 9.63 8.39
CA GLY A 127 16.68 9.71 6.96
C GLY A 127 17.42 8.61 6.20
N GLN A 128 17.36 8.66 4.86
CA GLN A 128 18.06 7.75 3.97
C GLN A 128 18.69 8.52 2.81
N VAL A 129 19.78 7.97 2.29
CA VAL A 129 20.50 8.46 1.11
C VAL A 129 20.72 7.33 0.12
N LEU A 130 20.90 7.68 -1.17
CA LEU A 130 20.98 6.73 -2.28
C LEU A 130 22.41 6.60 -2.81
N ALA A 131 22.68 5.52 -3.53
CA ALA A 131 23.95 5.29 -4.21
C ALA A 131 24.37 6.48 -5.07
N GLY A 132 25.67 6.78 -5.04
CA GLY A 132 26.28 7.88 -5.81
C GLY A 132 26.07 9.28 -5.22
N GLN A 133 25.21 9.44 -4.19
CA GLN A 133 25.10 10.74 -3.53
C GLN A 133 26.39 11.07 -2.78
N ARG A 134 26.72 12.36 -2.80
CA ARG A 134 27.98 12.92 -2.25
C ARG A 134 27.65 13.87 -1.11
N PHE A 135 28.42 13.73 -0.03
CA PHE A 135 28.23 14.55 1.17
C PHE A 135 29.57 15.00 1.73
N ARG A 136 29.63 16.24 2.17
CA ARG A 136 30.77 16.73 2.94
C ARG A 136 30.88 15.96 4.26
N ILE A 137 32.06 15.45 4.55
CA ILE A 137 32.34 14.83 5.86
C ILE A 137 32.76 15.96 6.82
N THR A 138 32.12 15.99 8.00
CA THR A 138 32.41 16.96 9.07
C THR A 138 33.15 16.32 10.23
N GLY A 139 33.26 14.97 10.25
CA GLY A 139 34.00 14.25 11.25
C GLY A 139 33.81 12.74 11.18
N ARG A 140 34.38 12.04 12.17
CA ARG A 140 34.24 10.59 12.39
C ARG A 140 34.03 10.27 13.85
N ASN A 141 33.63 9.05 14.17
CA ASN A 141 33.70 8.53 15.51
C ASN A 141 35.16 8.05 15.85
N GLU A 142 35.44 7.74 17.10
CA GLU A 142 36.77 7.29 17.54
C GLU A 142 37.23 6.04 16.76
N ALA A 143 36.34 5.07 16.55
CA ALA A 143 36.65 3.83 15.84
C ALA A 143 36.80 4.00 14.31
N SER A 144 36.55 5.17 13.76
CA SER A 144 36.60 5.50 12.30
C SER A 144 35.69 4.66 11.41
N ASN A 145 34.69 3.98 11.98
CA ASN A 145 33.73 3.16 11.25
C ASN A 145 32.38 3.89 11.00
N TRP A 146 32.25 5.13 11.50
CA TRP A 146 31.12 6.02 11.23
C TRP A 146 31.62 7.40 10.84
N LEU A 147 31.01 7.96 9.78
CA LEU A 147 31.30 9.30 9.26
C LEU A 147 30.15 10.24 9.58
N LYS A 148 30.47 11.41 10.10
CA LYS A 148 29.53 12.51 10.28
C LYS A 148 29.49 13.33 9.01
N ILE A 149 28.32 13.49 8.42
CA ILE A 149 28.15 14.17 7.13
C ILE A 149 27.20 15.38 7.23
N CYS A 150 27.41 16.35 6.40
CA CYS A 150 26.52 17.50 6.22
C CYS A 150 26.17 17.66 4.74
N CYS A 151 25.06 18.13 4.39
CA CYS A 151 23.72 18.12 4.97
C CYS A 151 22.85 17.50 3.90
N PRO A 152 22.28 16.32 4.10
CA PRO A 152 21.40 15.69 3.12
C PRO A 152 20.22 16.60 2.79
N ALA A 153 19.76 16.56 1.54
CA ALA A 153 18.62 17.36 1.08
C ALA A 153 17.38 17.12 1.99
N GLY A 154 16.87 18.19 2.57
CA GLY A 154 15.74 18.15 3.52
C GLY A 154 16.14 18.01 5.00
N ALA A 155 17.42 17.79 5.32
CA ALA A 155 17.90 17.78 6.69
C ALA A 155 18.85 18.96 6.92
N ASN A 156 18.41 19.98 7.63
CA ASN A 156 19.28 21.09 8.10
C ASN A 156 20.21 20.64 9.24
N ARG A 157 20.51 19.35 9.35
CA ARG A 157 21.28 18.77 10.45
C ARG A 157 22.34 17.80 9.94
N GLU A 158 23.47 17.81 10.61
CA GLU A 158 24.49 16.79 10.45
C GLU A 158 23.93 15.42 10.88
N SER A 159 24.31 14.38 10.14
CA SER A 159 23.89 13.02 10.35
C SER A 159 25.07 12.07 10.25
N TRP A 160 24.90 10.81 10.65
CA TRP A 160 25.93 9.80 10.63
C TRP A 160 25.62 8.69 9.64
N ILE A 161 26.64 8.26 8.88
CA ILE A 161 26.61 7.08 8.00
C ILE A 161 27.70 6.11 8.37
N SER A 162 27.47 4.80 8.12
CA SER A 162 28.53 3.81 8.26
C SER A 162 29.61 4.00 7.19
N ALA A 163 30.86 3.97 7.59
CA ALA A 163 32.01 4.06 6.68
C ALA A 163 32.12 2.82 5.77
N ASP A 164 31.58 1.68 6.16
CA ASP A 164 31.62 0.43 5.39
C ASP A 164 30.79 0.53 4.08
N PHE A 165 29.85 1.45 4.03
CA PHE A 165 28.94 1.65 2.89
C PHE A 165 29.14 2.98 2.18
N ALA A 166 30.27 3.67 2.46
CA ALA A 166 30.60 4.93 1.85
C ALA A 166 32.09 5.01 1.51
N GLN A 167 32.40 5.51 0.33
CA GLN A 167 33.79 5.78 -0.08
C GLN A 167 34.16 7.22 0.30
N SER A 168 35.19 7.38 1.13
CA SER A 168 35.74 8.69 1.46
C SER A 168 36.93 9.01 0.56
N ASN A 169 37.07 10.28 0.15
CA ASN A 169 38.25 10.78 -0.58
C ASN A 169 39.50 10.94 0.31
N LEU A 170 39.34 10.82 1.64
CA LEU A 170 40.44 10.80 2.62
C LEU A 170 40.32 9.55 3.48
N SER A 171 41.45 9.10 4.04
CA SER A 171 41.39 8.02 5.05
C SER A 171 40.50 8.44 6.21
N PRO A 172 39.51 7.64 6.63
CA PRO A 172 38.67 7.97 7.76
C PRO A 172 39.46 8.32 9.03
N SER A 173 40.58 7.68 9.26
CA SER A 173 41.44 7.94 10.42
C SER A 173 42.09 9.33 10.42
N SER A 174 42.21 9.99 9.25
CA SER A 174 42.75 11.36 9.13
C SER A 174 41.73 12.46 9.39
N LEU A 175 40.44 12.10 9.50
CA LEU A 175 39.35 13.03 9.74
C LEU A 175 39.29 13.42 11.25
N PRO A 176 38.79 14.63 11.57
CA PRO A 176 38.62 15.03 12.97
C PRO A 176 37.60 14.12 13.68
N VAL A 177 37.89 13.81 14.95
CA VAL A 177 36.89 13.11 15.80
C VAL A 177 35.76 14.09 16.11
N ALA A 178 34.56 13.72 15.73
CA ALA A 178 33.37 14.53 15.98
C ALA A 178 32.80 14.22 17.37
N GLN A 179 32.17 15.22 17.98
CA GLN A 179 31.42 14.99 19.21
C GLN A 179 30.27 14.02 18.92
N VAL A 180 30.28 12.90 19.65
CA VAL A 180 29.24 11.88 19.60
C VAL A 180 28.08 12.32 20.49
N PRO A 181 26.83 12.31 19.98
CA PRO A 181 25.67 12.51 20.83
C PRO A 181 25.66 11.49 21.98
N PRO A 182 25.07 11.80 23.14
CA PRO A 182 24.91 10.80 24.19
C PRO A 182 24.21 9.58 23.60
N THR A 183 24.74 8.40 23.93
CA THR A 183 24.07 7.14 23.55
C THR A 183 22.64 7.24 24.04
N PRO A 184 21.63 7.04 23.16
CA PRO A 184 20.26 7.03 23.63
C PRO A 184 20.20 6.04 24.79
N THR A 185 19.79 6.52 25.95
CA THR A 185 19.48 5.63 27.06
C THR A 185 18.54 4.58 26.49
N PRO A 186 18.79 3.28 26.61
CA PRO A 186 17.81 2.30 26.20
C PRO A 186 16.51 2.74 26.85
N THR A 187 15.52 3.07 26.03
CA THR A 187 14.16 3.34 26.50
C THR A 187 13.89 2.21 27.47
N ALA A 188 13.55 2.55 28.72
CA ALA A 188 13.30 1.58 29.76
C ALA A 188 12.56 0.44 29.09
N THR A 189 13.07 -0.78 29.18
CA THR A 189 12.46 -1.95 28.56
C THR A 189 11.01 -1.86 28.97
N ILE A 190 10.12 -1.52 28.02
CA ILE A 190 8.69 -1.54 28.31
C ILE A 190 8.53 -2.99 28.71
N ASP A 191 8.12 -3.23 29.94
CA ASP A 191 7.76 -4.56 30.41
C ASP A 191 6.46 -4.93 29.67
N ALA A 192 6.63 -5.15 28.36
CA ALA A 192 5.53 -5.40 27.45
C ALA A 192 5.12 -6.86 27.66
N PRO A 193 3.82 -7.11 27.87
CA PRO A 193 3.31 -8.46 28.09
C PRO A 193 3.72 -9.36 26.92
N THR A 194 4.07 -10.59 27.21
CA THR A 194 4.29 -11.62 26.21
C THR A 194 2.96 -12.02 25.58
N LEU A 195 2.98 -12.73 24.45
CA LEU A 195 1.76 -13.21 23.81
C LEU A 195 0.93 -14.15 24.71
N ASP A 196 1.59 -14.90 25.58
CA ASP A 196 0.92 -15.80 26.53
C ASP A 196 0.20 -15.02 27.64
N GLU A 197 0.63 -13.78 27.91
CA GLU A 197 0.04 -12.89 28.91
C GLU A 197 -1.08 -12.01 28.33
N VAL A 198 -1.21 -11.93 27.00
CA VAL A 198 -2.28 -11.18 26.33
C VAL A 198 -3.34 -12.14 25.79
N ASN A 199 -4.59 -11.78 25.96
CA ASN A 199 -5.69 -12.58 25.42
C ASN A 199 -5.85 -12.31 23.92
N LEU A 200 -5.34 -13.21 23.08
CA LEU A 200 -5.57 -13.24 21.63
C LEU A 200 -6.74 -14.15 21.23
N THR A 201 -7.53 -14.62 22.19
CA THR A 201 -8.69 -15.48 21.90
C THR A 201 -9.72 -14.70 21.10
N LEU A 202 -10.04 -15.22 19.92
CA LEU A 202 -11.12 -14.66 19.11
C LEU A 202 -12.46 -14.95 19.79
N PRO A 203 -13.40 -14.00 19.85
CA PRO A 203 -14.74 -14.26 20.31
C PRO A 203 -15.43 -15.35 19.48
N ALA A 204 -16.36 -16.05 20.08
CA ALA A 204 -17.15 -17.07 19.39
C ALA A 204 -17.77 -16.50 18.11
N LYS A 205 -17.78 -17.32 17.05
CA LYS A 205 -18.41 -16.94 15.78
C LYS A 205 -19.92 -16.79 15.99
N GLY A 206 -20.50 -15.69 15.50
CA GLY A 206 -21.94 -15.53 15.43
C GLY A 206 -22.54 -16.49 14.38
N GLY A 207 -23.74 -16.97 14.63
CA GLY A 207 -24.51 -17.76 13.66
C GLY A 207 -25.30 -16.83 12.73
N PHE A 208 -24.59 -16.01 11.94
CA PHE A 208 -25.22 -15.03 11.04
C PHE A 208 -25.52 -15.66 9.70
N ASP A 209 -26.62 -15.19 9.07
CA ASP A 209 -26.97 -15.59 7.72
C ASP A 209 -25.94 -15.05 6.70
N SER A 210 -25.80 -15.75 5.59
CA SER A 210 -25.00 -15.27 4.48
C SER A 210 -25.70 -14.10 3.79
N PRO A 211 -24.96 -13.06 3.39
CA PRO A 211 -25.53 -11.89 2.75
C PRO A 211 -26.22 -12.24 1.43
N SER A 212 -27.36 -11.64 1.18
CA SER A 212 -28.09 -11.74 -0.08
C SER A 212 -28.80 -10.41 -0.40
N GLY A 213 -28.78 -10.00 -1.65
CA GLY A 213 -29.45 -8.78 -2.13
C GLY A 213 -28.81 -7.46 -1.73
N VAL A 214 -28.27 -7.37 -0.52
CA VAL A 214 -27.60 -6.16 0.01
C VAL A 214 -26.20 -6.49 0.50
N ASN A 215 -25.25 -5.65 0.12
CA ASN A 215 -23.87 -5.73 0.62
C ASN A 215 -23.83 -5.29 2.11
N PRO A 216 -23.48 -6.18 3.03
CA PRO A 216 -23.47 -5.87 4.47
C PRO A 216 -22.39 -4.87 4.88
N LEU A 217 -21.42 -4.57 3.98
CA LEU A 217 -20.31 -3.65 4.22
C LEU A 217 -20.66 -2.23 3.76
N THR A 218 -21.59 -2.07 2.83
CA THR A 218 -21.90 -0.78 2.22
C THR A 218 -23.39 -0.41 2.21
N GLY A 219 -24.28 -1.35 2.53
CA GLY A 219 -25.74 -1.13 2.42
C GLY A 219 -26.23 -0.93 0.97
N LYS A 220 -25.38 -1.14 -0.03
CA LYS A 220 -25.73 -1.04 -1.46
C LYS A 220 -26.21 -2.39 -1.99
N PRO A 221 -26.92 -2.43 -3.13
CA PRO A 221 -27.25 -3.69 -3.78
C PRO A 221 -26.02 -4.55 -4.01
N LEU A 222 -26.14 -5.86 -3.76
CA LEU A 222 -25.09 -6.85 -4.00
C LEU A 222 -25.54 -7.79 -5.12
N GLU A 223 -24.73 -7.87 -6.17
CA GLU A 223 -24.99 -8.77 -7.28
C GLU A 223 -25.04 -10.24 -6.84
N ALA A 224 -25.95 -11.02 -7.41
CA ALA A 224 -26.16 -12.43 -7.05
C ALA A 224 -24.88 -13.28 -7.23
N ALA A 225 -24.06 -12.97 -8.22
CA ALA A 225 -22.78 -13.64 -8.44
C ALA A 225 -21.79 -13.51 -7.26
N ARG A 226 -21.99 -12.54 -6.37
CA ARG A 226 -21.12 -12.29 -5.20
C ARG A 226 -21.62 -12.93 -3.90
N TRP A 227 -22.85 -13.41 -3.85
CA TRP A 227 -23.42 -13.95 -2.61
C TRP A 227 -22.65 -15.16 -2.07
N GLY A 228 -22.08 -15.97 -2.97
CA GLY A 228 -21.26 -17.13 -2.62
C GLY A 228 -19.78 -16.82 -2.37
N LEU A 229 -19.35 -15.57 -2.54
CA LEU A 229 -17.93 -15.17 -2.44
C LEU A 229 -17.58 -14.75 -1.01
N ARG A 230 -16.34 -15.01 -0.63
CA ARG A 230 -15.77 -14.57 0.65
C ARG A 230 -15.23 -13.13 0.50
N PRO A 231 -15.45 -12.23 1.49
CA PRO A 231 -14.70 -10.98 1.55
C PRO A 231 -13.19 -11.24 1.61
N VAL A 232 -12.39 -10.34 1.05
CA VAL A 232 -10.92 -10.41 1.13
C VAL A 232 -10.38 -9.13 1.73
N ILE A 233 -9.43 -9.27 2.65
CA ILE A 233 -8.67 -8.16 3.24
C ILE A 233 -7.28 -8.19 2.67
N VAL A 234 -6.85 -7.08 2.07
CA VAL A 234 -5.49 -6.89 1.56
C VAL A 234 -4.74 -5.89 2.44
N CYS A 235 -3.54 -6.27 2.88
CA CYS A 235 -2.63 -5.39 3.61
C CYS A 235 -1.94 -4.45 2.63
N VAL A 236 -2.29 -3.15 2.65
CA VAL A 236 -1.77 -2.15 1.70
C VAL A 236 -0.81 -1.20 2.40
N ASN A 237 0.33 -0.95 1.76
CA ASN A 237 1.36 -0.05 2.28
C ASN A 237 0.91 1.41 2.29
N ASN A 238 1.29 2.15 3.34
CA ASN A 238 1.11 3.60 3.39
C ASN A 238 2.43 4.38 3.59
N ASP A 239 3.57 3.78 3.26
CA ASP A 239 4.82 4.52 3.12
C ASP A 239 4.68 5.64 2.07
N ILE A 240 5.41 6.75 2.24
CA ILE A 240 5.38 7.87 1.28
C ILE A 240 5.69 7.39 -0.15
N ALA A 241 6.64 6.46 -0.30
CA ALA A 241 7.03 5.90 -1.60
C ALA A 241 5.91 5.05 -2.24
N ALA A 242 4.96 4.56 -1.44
CA ALA A 242 3.85 3.73 -1.90
C ALA A 242 2.64 4.55 -2.41
N ARG A 243 2.70 5.87 -2.31
CA ARG A 243 1.58 6.76 -2.63
C ARG A 243 1.74 7.36 -4.04
N PRO A 244 0.64 7.47 -4.83
CA PRO A 244 -0.70 6.97 -4.52
C PRO A 244 -0.80 5.45 -4.64
N GLN A 245 -1.66 4.86 -3.80
CA GLN A 245 -1.93 3.43 -3.81
C GLN A 245 -2.88 3.05 -4.95
N TYR A 246 -3.00 1.74 -5.21
CA TYR A 246 -3.85 1.16 -6.25
C TYR A 246 -5.05 0.47 -5.62
N GLY A 247 -6.23 0.69 -6.19
CA GLY A 247 -7.45 -0.07 -5.89
C GLY A 247 -8.13 0.26 -4.58
N ILE A 248 -7.61 1.19 -3.78
CA ILE A 248 -8.16 1.52 -2.47
C ILE A 248 -9.51 2.24 -2.53
N SER A 249 -9.85 2.83 -3.69
CA SER A 249 -11.16 3.43 -3.94
C SER A 249 -12.25 2.41 -4.25
N GLN A 250 -11.90 1.16 -4.56
CA GLN A 250 -12.85 0.06 -4.79
C GLN A 250 -13.15 -0.75 -3.53
N ALA A 251 -12.34 -0.60 -2.48
CA ALA A 251 -12.60 -1.27 -1.21
C ALA A 251 -13.93 -0.80 -0.60
N ASP A 252 -14.72 -1.75 -0.11
CA ASP A 252 -15.98 -1.47 0.61
C ASP A 252 -15.70 -0.78 1.94
N VAL A 253 -14.65 -1.23 2.65
CA VAL A 253 -14.20 -0.68 3.92
C VAL A 253 -12.69 -0.57 3.93
N MET A 254 -12.18 0.57 4.37
CA MET A 254 -10.76 0.80 4.61
C MET A 254 -10.50 0.94 6.10
N TYR A 255 -9.54 0.19 6.62
CA TYR A 255 -8.96 0.45 7.93
C TYR A 255 -7.62 1.15 7.78
N GLU A 256 -7.39 2.17 8.60
CA GLU A 256 -6.11 2.81 8.78
C GLU A 256 -5.72 2.80 10.26
N PHE A 257 -4.51 2.35 10.56
CA PHE A 257 -4.04 2.18 11.94
C PHE A 257 -2.54 2.41 12.04
N LEU A 258 -2.09 2.79 13.23
CA LEU A 258 -0.67 2.97 13.53
C LEU A 258 0.06 1.63 13.52
N MET A 259 1.25 1.66 12.97
CA MET A 259 2.22 0.57 13.06
C MET A 259 3.12 0.73 14.29
N GLU A 260 3.92 -0.30 14.53
CA GLU A 260 5.02 -0.28 15.50
C GLU A 260 5.86 1.00 15.38
N GLY A 261 6.43 1.45 16.48
CA GLY A 261 7.16 2.72 16.56
C GLY A 261 6.29 3.97 16.42
N LEU A 262 4.96 3.83 16.24
CA LEU A 262 3.96 4.91 16.17
C LEU A 262 4.31 6.04 15.18
N SER A 263 5.08 5.74 14.13
CA SER A 263 5.58 6.73 13.17
C SER A 263 4.95 6.64 11.79
N LEU A 264 4.24 5.56 11.49
CA LEU A 264 3.64 5.27 10.19
C LEU A 264 2.28 4.61 10.38
N THR A 265 1.38 4.79 9.42
CA THR A 265 0.12 4.03 9.35
C THR A 265 0.18 2.92 8.29
N ARG A 266 -0.69 1.93 8.42
CA ARG A 266 -0.93 0.84 7.47
C ARG A 266 -2.40 0.81 7.11
N PHE A 267 -2.70 0.32 5.90
CA PHE A 267 -4.07 0.09 5.45
C PHE A 267 -4.41 -1.40 5.44
N SER A 268 -5.65 -1.71 5.79
CA SER A 268 -6.30 -2.98 5.49
C SER A 268 -7.53 -2.68 4.67
N ALA A 269 -7.51 -3.08 3.40
CA ALA A 269 -8.56 -2.83 2.44
C ALA A 269 -9.47 -4.06 2.33
N VAL A 270 -10.76 -3.91 2.59
CA VAL A 270 -11.75 -4.99 2.59
C VAL A 270 -12.56 -4.91 1.30
N TYR A 271 -12.51 -5.97 0.50
CA TYR A 271 -13.19 -6.09 -0.80
C TYR A 271 -14.26 -7.16 -0.74
N TYR A 272 -15.48 -6.83 -1.15
CA TYR A 272 -16.59 -7.76 -1.28
C TYR A 272 -17.53 -7.39 -2.43
N GLY A 273 -17.97 -6.13 -2.49
CA GLY A 273 -19.00 -5.66 -3.42
C GLY A 273 -18.48 -5.26 -4.80
N ALA A 274 -17.19 -4.99 -4.94
CA ALA A 274 -16.58 -4.55 -6.20
C ALA A 274 -15.24 -5.24 -6.45
N ASP A 275 -14.85 -5.31 -7.73
CA ASP A 275 -13.54 -5.75 -8.15
C ASP A 275 -12.58 -4.58 -8.34
N SER A 276 -11.30 -4.85 -8.32
CA SER A 276 -10.22 -3.92 -8.62
C SER A 276 -9.21 -4.55 -9.56
N GLU A 277 -8.83 -3.82 -10.61
CA GLU A 277 -7.87 -4.26 -11.63
C GLU A 277 -6.44 -4.35 -11.08
N GLU A 278 -6.12 -3.55 -10.10
CA GLU A 278 -4.85 -3.58 -9.38
C GLU A 278 -5.08 -3.16 -7.92
N ILE A 279 -4.43 -3.86 -6.99
CA ILE A 279 -4.50 -3.59 -5.55
C ILE A 279 -3.08 -3.58 -4.99
N GLY A 280 -2.74 -2.53 -4.27
CA GLY A 280 -1.44 -2.48 -3.61
C GLY A 280 -0.88 -1.07 -3.39
N PRO A 281 0.41 -0.99 -3.03
CA PRO A 281 1.39 -2.08 -2.82
C PRO A 281 1.03 -2.97 -1.64
N VAL A 282 1.12 -4.30 -1.84
CA VAL A 282 0.85 -5.28 -0.77
C VAL A 282 2.01 -5.32 0.22
N ARG A 283 1.71 -5.40 1.52
CA ARG A 283 2.71 -5.40 2.59
C ARG A 283 2.31 -6.31 3.76
N SER A 284 3.16 -6.29 4.80
CA SER A 284 3.11 -7.21 5.91
C SER A 284 1.85 -7.06 6.78
N ALA A 285 1.35 -8.18 7.27
CA ALA A 285 0.32 -8.24 8.29
C ALA A 285 0.79 -7.70 9.64
N ARG A 286 -0.15 -7.31 10.47
CA ARG A 286 0.02 -6.91 11.87
C ARG A 286 -1.03 -7.60 12.74
N LEU A 287 -0.90 -7.56 14.07
CA LEU A 287 -1.84 -8.21 14.98
C LEU A 287 -3.30 -7.80 14.77
N LEU A 288 -3.57 -6.55 14.38
CA LEU A 288 -4.93 -6.11 14.04
C LEU A 288 -5.53 -6.97 12.92
N ASN A 289 -4.72 -7.39 11.94
CA ASN A 289 -5.21 -8.21 10.82
C ASN A 289 -5.72 -9.58 11.26
N TYR A 290 -5.16 -10.14 12.33
CA TYR A 290 -5.65 -11.38 12.95
C TYR A 290 -7.12 -11.24 13.40
N PHE A 291 -7.44 -10.11 14.01
CA PHE A 291 -8.82 -9.84 14.45
C PHE A 291 -9.74 -9.46 13.28
N LEU A 292 -9.26 -8.66 12.32
CA LEU A 292 -10.06 -8.26 11.17
C LEU A 292 -10.45 -9.44 10.28
N GLY A 293 -9.56 -10.42 10.10
CA GLY A 293 -9.88 -11.66 9.37
C GLY A 293 -11.09 -12.39 9.98
N ALA A 294 -11.14 -12.50 11.32
CA ALA A 294 -12.26 -13.11 12.04
C ALA A 294 -13.52 -12.23 12.04
N LEU A 295 -13.32 -10.90 12.16
CA LEU A 295 -14.42 -9.93 12.19
C LEU A 295 -15.22 -9.94 10.89
N TYR A 296 -14.55 -10.06 9.75
CA TYR A 296 -15.15 -10.06 8.42
C TYR A 296 -15.40 -11.46 7.85
N ASP A 297 -15.06 -12.52 8.56
CA ASP A 297 -15.04 -13.89 8.03
C ASP A 297 -14.32 -13.94 6.66
N ALA A 298 -13.26 -13.16 6.52
CA ALA A 298 -12.59 -12.84 5.27
C ALA A 298 -11.36 -13.69 5.01
N GLY A 299 -10.94 -13.81 3.75
CA GLY A 299 -9.57 -14.19 3.41
C GLY A 299 -8.62 -13.04 3.69
N LEU A 300 -7.50 -13.29 4.35
CA LEU A 300 -6.47 -12.29 4.62
C LEU A 300 -5.27 -12.49 3.69
N PHE A 301 -4.92 -11.46 2.93
CA PHE A 301 -3.87 -11.47 1.92
C PHE A 301 -2.82 -10.39 2.22
N CYS A 302 -1.59 -10.81 2.60
CA CYS A 302 -0.52 -9.90 2.95
C CYS A 302 0.84 -10.44 2.45
N SER A 303 1.88 -9.60 2.46
CA SER A 303 3.25 -10.00 2.15
C SER A 303 4.08 -9.97 3.41
N GLY A 304 4.23 -11.15 4.03
CA GLY A 304 4.99 -11.32 5.26
C GLY A 304 4.32 -10.80 6.53
N ALA A 305 5.02 -11.04 7.61
CA ALA A 305 4.78 -10.50 8.96
C ALA A 305 6.04 -10.74 9.79
N SER A 306 6.15 -10.16 10.98
CA SER A 306 7.14 -10.62 11.97
C SER A 306 6.85 -12.07 12.38
N ASP A 307 7.87 -12.79 12.87
CA ASP A 307 7.73 -14.21 13.18
C ASP A 307 6.61 -14.48 14.19
N GLY A 308 6.45 -13.62 15.20
CA GLY A 308 5.40 -13.76 16.20
C GLY A 308 3.99 -13.54 15.62
N VAL A 309 3.80 -12.51 14.78
CA VAL A 309 2.52 -12.26 14.11
C VAL A 309 2.21 -13.37 13.09
N ARG A 310 3.20 -13.80 12.32
CA ARG A 310 3.07 -14.91 11.37
C ARG A 310 2.66 -16.20 12.07
N TYR A 311 3.29 -16.50 13.21
CA TYR A 311 2.93 -17.66 14.03
C TYR A 311 1.45 -17.61 14.44
N GLN A 312 0.97 -16.45 14.93
CA GLN A 312 -0.45 -16.29 15.31
C GLN A 312 -1.38 -16.52 14.10
N LEU A 313 -1.05 -15.95 12.95
CA LEU A 313 -1.87 -16.06 11.74
C LEU A 313 -1.89 -17.49 11.15
N LYS A 314 -0.77 -18.21 11.20
CA LYS A 314 -0.63 -19.54 10.58
C LYS A 314 -1.01 -20.69 11.51
N ASN A 315 -0.76 -20.58 12.81
CA ASN A 315 -0.83 -21.72 13.74
C ASN A 315 -1.93 -21.62 14.81
N ASN A 316 -2.57 -20.47 14.97
CA ASN A 316 -3.55 -20.26 16.03
C ASN A 316 -4.97 -20.45 15.51
N ASN A 317 -5.35 -21.64 15.04
CA ASN A 317 -6.72 -22.07 14.61
C ASN A 317 -7.60 -20.91 14.10
N THR A 318 -7.02 -20.10 13.20
CA THR A 318 -7.71 -18.93 12.66
C THR A 318 -8.98 -19.37 11.95
N LEU A 319 -10.09 -18.71 12.22
CA LEU A 319 -11.39 -19.01 11.62
C LEU A 319 -11.45 -18.57 10.13
N PHE A 320 -10.34 -18.08 9.58
CA PHE A 320 -10.24 -17.52 8.22
C PHE A 320 -8.95 -17.96 7.52
N PRO A 321 -8.92 -18.05 6.18
CA PRO A 321 -7.70 -18.33 5.43
C PRO A 321 -6.75 -17.13 5.44
N TYR A 322 -5.47 -17.40 5.60
CA TYR A 322 -4.39 -16.41 5.51
C TYR A 322 -3.35 -16.84 4.48
N LEU A 323 -3.15 -16.03 3.46
CA LEU A 323 -2.06 -16.13 2.51
C LEU A 323 -0.96 -15.15 2.89
N ASP A 324 0.23 -15.68 3.08
CA ASP A 324 1.47 -14.94 3.26
C ASP A 324 2.28 -15.06 1.96
N LEU A 325 2.35 -14.00 1.17
CA LEU A 325 3.07 -14.03 -0.11
C LEU A 325 4.52 -14.48 0.02
N ASP A 326 5.19 -14.15 1.13
CA ASP A 326 6.59 -14.52 1.33
C ASP A 326 6.80 -16.04 1.50
N LEU A 327 5.75 -16.77 1.90
CA LEU A 327 5.79 -18.22 2.14
C LEU A 327 5.00 -19.01 1.10
N ASP A 328 3.84 -18.51 0.72
CA ASP A 328 2.86 -19.26 -0.08
C ASP A 328 2.98 -18.97 -1.58
N ASP A 329 3.59 -17.83 -1.96
CA ASP A 329 3.90 -17.43 -3.35
C ASP A 329 5.17 -16.57 -3.37
N PRO A 330 6.33 -17.12 -2.94
CA PRO A 330 7.58 -16.37 -2.72
C PRO A 330 8.09 -15.65 -3.97
N ASP A 331 7.83 -16.21 -5.14
CA ASP A 331 8.20 -15.60 -6.42
C ASP A 331 7.18 -14.55 -6.88
N SER A 332 6.03 -14.43 -6.17
CA SER A 332 4.93 -13.51 -6.50
C SER A 332 4.49 -13.62 -7.96
N THR A 333 4.27 -14.86 -8.43
CA THR A 333 3.92 -15.16 -9.82
C THR A 333 2.53 -15.76 -9.98
N ARG A 334 1.92 -16.26 -8.89
CA ARG A 334 0.63 -16.92 -8.94
C ARG A 334 -0.51 -16.05 -8.42
N TYR A 335 -0.35 -15.45 -7.25
CA TYR A 335 -1.40 -14.67 -6.59
C TYR A 335 -1.07 -13.19 -6.50
N ALA A 336 0.13 -12.82 -6.94
CA ALA A 336 0.59 -11.44 -7.00
C ALA A 336 1.49 -11.21 -8.22
N ARG A 337 1.84 -9.96 -8.46
CA ARG A 337 2.82 -9.53 -9.47
C ARG A 337 3.86 -8.65 -8.82
N SER A 338 5.11 -8.80 -9.23
CA SER A 338 6.20 -7.91 -8.83
C SER A 338 6.43 -6.87 -9.92
N VAL A 339 6.25 -5.59 -9.58
CA VAL A 339 6.39 -4.45 -10.49
C VAL A 339 7.54 -3.56 -10.01
N GLY A 340 8.63 -3.54 -10.76
CA GLY A 340 9.85 -2.81 -10.37
C GLY A 340 10.63 -3.49 -9.24
N ASN A 341 11.64 -2.78 -8.70
CA ASN A 341 12.59 -3.35 -7.76
C ASN A 341 12.46 -2.83 -6.32
N ASP A 342 11.75 -1.71 -6.10
CA ASP A 342 11.59 -1.16 -4.75
C ASP A 342 10.68 -2.07 -3.91
N TYR A 343 11.27 -2.72 -2.91
CA TYR A 343 10.57 -3.63 -2.01
C TYR A 343 9.33 -3.00 -1.34
N ARG A 344 9.28 -1.66 -1.20
CA ARG A 344 8.16 -0.93 -0.59
C ARG A 344 6.94 -0.84 -1.50
N THR A 345 7.15 -0.95 -2.82
CA THR A 345 6.14 -0.59 -3.83
C THR A 345 5.87 -1.67 -4.85
N ARG A 346 6.72 -2.71 -4.92
CA ARG A 346 6.72 -3.67 -6.04
C ARG A 346 5.55 -4.63 -6.09
N LEU A 347 4.99 -5.03 -4.94
CA LEU A 347 4.00 -6.11 -4.90
C LEU A 347 2.60 -5.59 -5.18
N ARG A 348 1.94 -6.21 -6.15
CA ARG A 348 0.57 -5.93 -6.59
C ARG A 348 -0.23 -7.22 -6.69
N THR A 349 -1.51 -7.13 -6.42
CA THR A 349 -2.52 -8.16 -6.71
C THR A 349 -3.73 -7.52 -7.39
N ASP A 350 -4.75 -8.26 -7.67
CA ASP A 350 -6.04 -7.82 -8.18
C ASP A 350 -7.15 -8.77 -7.72
N SER A 351 -8.39 -8.44 -8.05
CA SER A 351 -9.53 -9.26 -7.63
C SER A 351 -9.54 -10.66 -8.24
N GLU A 352 -9.06 -10.84 -9.47
CA GLU A 352 -9.00 -12.15 -10.13
C GLU A 352 -7.99 -13.07 -9.43
N LEU A 353 -6.80 -12.55 -9.12
CA LEU A 353 -5.75 -13.29 -8.40
C LEU A 353 -6.20 -13.65 -6.96
N LEU A 354 -6.93 -12.77 -6.29
CA LEU A 354 -7.49 -13.04 -4.98
C LEU A 354 -8.54 -14.17 -5.03
N ARG A 355 -9.41 -14.18 -6.06
CA ARG A 355 -10.38 -15.27 -6.28
C ARG A 355 -9.67 -16.58 -6.65
N LEU A 356 -8.64 -16.52 -7.50
CA LEU A 356 -7.81 -17.67 -7.84
C LEU A 356 -7.21 -18.32 -6.59
N TRP A 357 -6.62 -17.52 -5.69
CA TRP A 357 -6.11 -18.02 -4.42
C TRP A 357 -7.18 -18.77 -3.60
N LEU A 358 -8.35 -18.13 -3.38
CA LEU A 358 -9.40 -18.74 -2.56
C LEU A 358 -9.94 -20.03 -3.17
N ALA A 359 -10.02 -20.10 -4.51
CA ALA A 359 -10.43 -21.29 -5.25
C ALA A 359 -9.38 -22.40 -5.15
N ASP A 360 -8.10 -22.09 -5.36
CA ASP A 360 -6.99 -23.06 -5.28
C ASP A 360 -6.90 -23.72 -3.90
N TRP A 361 -7.16 -22.97 -2.86
CA TRP A 361 -7.16 -23.47 -1.49
C TRP A 361 -8.50 -24.08 -1.06
N ALA A 362 -9.50 -24.11 -1.95
CA ALA A 362 -10.85 -24.59 -1.68
C ALA A 362 -11.49 -23.94 -0.43
N VAL A 363 -11.24 -22.65 -0.24
CA VAL A 363 -11.74 -21.87 0.93
C VAL A 363 -12.71 -20.77 0.53
N GLU A 364 -13.07 -20.68 -0.76
CA GLU A 364 -14.12 -19.77 -1.24
C GLU A 364 -15.48 -20.24 -0.71
N ARG A 365 -16.21 -19.34 -0.10
CA ARG A 365 -17.57 -19.56 0.39
C ARG A 365 -18.25 -18.25 0.75
N ALA A 366 -19.57 -18.28 0.86
CA ALA A 366 -20.34 -17.19 1.44
C ALA A 366 -19.86 -16.90 2.89
N PRO A 367 -19.71 -15.63 3.27
CA PRO A 367 -19.37 -15.27 4.65
C PRO A 367 -20.58 -15.45 5.57
N SER A 368 -20.33 -15.68 6.85
CA SER A 368 -21.35 -15.60 7.90
C SER A 368 -21.06 -14.35 8.72
N ILE A 369 -21.68 -13.22 8.34
CA ILE A 369 -21.43 -11.92 8.96
C ILE A 369 -22.73 -11.12 9.16
N GLN A 370 -22.81 -10.43 10.30
CA GLN A 370 -23.76 -9.36 10.53
C GLN A 370 -23.11 -8.03 10.11
N GLY A 371 -23.66 -7.40 9.09
CA GLY A 371 -23.16 -6.16 8.52
C GLY A 371 -23.33 -4.95 9.42
N PHE A 372 -22.85 -3.80 8.93
CA PHE A 372 -23.17 -2.51 9.53
C PHE A 372 -24.67 -2.22 9.42
N THR A 373 -25.19 -1.41 10.35
CA THR A 373 -26.52 -0.85 10.24
C THR A 373 -26.47 0.38 9.33
N PHE A 374 -27.31 0.39 8.29
CA PHE A 374 -27.44 1.49 7.35
C PHE A 374 -28.81 2.13 7.43
N GLY A 375 -28.87 3.44 7.21
CA GLY A 375 -30.13 4.17 7.23
C GLY A 375 -29.96 5.67 7.01
N ASP A 376 -31.05 6.39 7.16
CA ASP A 376 -31.07 7.84 7.11
C ASP A 376 -30.26 8.45 8.26
N SER A 377 -29.87 9.71 8.10
CA SER A 377 -29.15 10.46 9.12
C SER A 377 -30.00 10.59 10.38
N SER A 378 -29.40 10.27 11.54
CA SER A 378 -30.04 10.56 12.83
C SER A 378 -30.23 12.08 13.01
N ALA A 379 -31.24 12.48 13.77
CA ALA A 379 -31.38 13.88 14.16
C ALA A 379 -30.19 14.32 15.02
N GLY A 380 -29.75 15.57 14.88
CA GLY A 380 -28.62 16.11 15.65
C GLY A 380 -27.28 16.00 14.89
N GLY A 381 -26.20 15.80 15.63
CA GLY A 381 -24.82 15.86 15.12
C GLY A 381 -24.29 17.29 15.00
N ALA A 382 -23.02 17.51 15.31
CA ALA A 382 -22.32 18.76 15.12
C ALA A 382 -21.95 18.97 13.64
N SER A 383 -21.73 20.21 13.19
CA SER A 383 -21.15 20.46 11.85
C SER A 383 -19.78 19.82 11.76
N ALA A 384 -19.47 19.21 10.63
CA ALA A 384 -18.19 18.57 10.35
C ALA A 384 -17.86 18.60 8.87
N ASN A 385 -17.75 19.82 8.31
CA ASN A 385 -17.34 20.02 6.92
C ASN A 385 -15.85 19.77 6.73
N SER A 386 -15.04 19.91 7.76
CA SER A 386 -13.63 19.52 7.75
C SER A 386 -13.31 18.65 8.96
N ILE A 387 -12.41 17.67 8.74
CA ILE A 387 -11.97 16.73 9.76
C ILE A 387 -10.45 16.60 9.67
N ARG A 388 -9.76 16.58 10.81
CA ARG A 388 -8.30 16.36 10.88
C ARG A 388 -7.98 15.27 11.88
N ILE A 389 -7.26 14.24 11.42
CA ILE A 389 -6.78 13.13 12.23
C ILE A 389 -5.25 13.26 12.35
N PRO A 390 -4.70 13.44 13.57
CA PRO A 390 -3.30 13.79 13.78
C PRO A 390 -2.37 12.55 13.75
N TYR A 391 -2.46 11.72 12.71
CA TYR A 391 -1.47 10.70 12.49
C TYR A 391 -0.07 11.30 12.28
N PRO A 392 1.03 10.53 12.39
CA PRO A 392 2.38 11.06 12.44
C PRO A 392 2.77 11.94 11.26
N SER A 393 3.30 13.13 11.55
CA SER A 393 3.73 14.09 10.53
C SER A 393 5.06 13.73 9.86
N VAL A 394 5.93 13.00 10.59
CA VAL A 394 7.25 12.59 10.08
C VAL A 394 7.18 11.70 8.83
N THR A 395 6.06 11.01 8.64
CA THR A 395 5.78 10.16 7.49
C THR A 395 4.65 10.72 6.62
N ALA A 396 4.30 12.00 6.80
CA ALA A 396 3.19 12.63 6.10
C ALA A 396 1.90 11.79 6.17
N SER A 397 1.61 11.21 7.34
CA SER A 397 0.44 10.35 7.55
C SER A 397 -0.78 11.11 8.09
N GLN A 398 -0.67 12.43 8.35
CA GLN A 398 -1.82 13.23 8.80
C GLN A 398 -2.94 13.16 7.76
N VAL A 399 -4.14 12.94 8.24
CA VAL A 399 -5.34 12.84 7.41
C VAL A 399 -6.19 14.08 7.57
N ALA A 400 -6.70 14.58 6.45
CA ALA A 400 -7.77 15.54 6.43
C ALA A 400 -8.90 15.09 5.52
N TYR A 401 -10.14 15.41 5.90
CA TYR A 401 -11.30 15.26 5.04
C TYR A 401 -11.99 16.60 4.87
N HIS A 402 -12.56 16.78 3.70
CA HIS A 402 -13.45 17.88 3.38
C HIS A 402 -14.77 17.31 2.86
N TYR A 403 -15.89 17.75 3.44
CA TYR A 403 -17.21 17.31 2.98
C TYR A 403 -17.58 18.07 1.70
N ASP A 404 -17.86 17.31 0.66
CA ASP A 404 -18.38 17.81 -0.60
C ASP A 404 -19.90 17.59 -0.64
N ALA A 405 -20.65 18.67 -0.53
CA ALA A 405 -22.11 18.64 -0.44
C ALA A 405 -22.77 18.15 -1.76
N ASP A 406 -22.13 18.39 -2.89
CA ASP A 406 -22.65 17.98 -4.20
C ASP A 406 -22.64 16.46 -4.38
N SER A 407 -21.56 15.81 -3.98
CA SER A 407 -21.46 14.34 -3.99
C SER A 407 -21.96 13.68 -2.69
N GLY A 408 -22.14 14.46 -1.62
CA GLY A 408 -22.51 13.95 -0.31
C GLY A 408 -21.45 13.06 0.33
N ARG A 409 -20.15 13.30 0.05
CA ARG A 409 -19.01 12.48 0.48
C ARG A 409 -17.89 13.29 1.11
N TYR A 410 -17.08 12.64 1.89
CA TYR A 410 -15.84 13.19 2.42
C TYR A 410 -14.67 12.92 1.48
N LEU A 411 -14.07 13.98 0.94
CA LEU A 411 -12.89 13.96 0.08
C LEU A 411 -11.64 13.91 0.94
N ARG A 412 -10.79 12.90 0.73
CA ARG A 412 -9.64 12.63 1.58
C ARG A 412 -8.36 13.29 1.06
N SER A 413 -7.58 13.87 1.99
CA SER A 413 -6.20 14.30 1.81
C SER A 413 -5.29 13.59 2.80
N LEU A 414 -4.03 13.34 2.39
CA LEU A 414 -3.03 12.62 3.16
C LEU A 414 -1.71 13.37 3.11
N GLY A 415 -1.13 13.72 4.27
CA GLY A 415 0.12 14.48 4.33
C GLY A 415 0.02 15.88 3.69
N GLY A 416 -1.16 16.48 3.72
CA GLY A 416 -1.40 17.82 3.14
C GLY A 416 -1.65 17.83 1.63
N VAL A 417 -1.65 16.68 0.95
CA VAL A 417 -1.93 16.56 -0.48
C VAL A 417 -3.19 15.74 -0.75
N VAL A 418 -3.82 15.98 -1.90
CA VAL A 418 -4.99 15.22 -2.34
C VAL A 418 -4.62 13.73 -2.41
N HIS A 419 -5.32 12.89 -1.67
CA HIS A 419 -5.12 11.44 -1.72
C HIS A 419 -5.88 10.83 -2.90
N ARG A 420 -5.16 10.23 -3.83
CA ARG A 420 -5.71 9.66 -5.06
C ARG A 420 -5.56 8.15 -5.10
N ASP A 421 -6.43 7.51 -5.85
CA ASP A 421 -6.26 6.12 -6.27
C ASP A 421 -5.54 6.08 -7.63
N SER A 422 -4.51 5.26 -7.75
CA SER A 422 -3.72 5.17 -8.98
C SER A 422 -4.47 4.56 -10.17
N ASN A 423 -5.44 3.65 -9.92
CA ASN A 423 -6.20 3.04 -11.01
C ASN A 423 -7.08 4.07 -11.72
N SER A 424 -7.77 4.90 -10.94
CA SER A 424 -8.73 5.88 -11.48
C SER A 424 -8.16 7.29 -11.63
N GLY A 425 -7.07 7.61 -10.93
CA GLY A 425 -6.57 8.99 -10.78
C GLY A 425 -7.49 9.89 -9.95
N GLN A 426 -8.63 9.39 -9.49
CA GLN A 426 -9.62 10.17 -8.73
C GLN A 426 -9.22 10.34 -7.27
N GLN A 427 -9.67 11.43 -6.66
CA GLN A 427 -9.52 11.63 -5.23
C GLN A 427 -10.34 10.59 -4.46
N ILE A 428 -9.74 10.04 -3.40
CA ILE A 428 -10.45 9.15 -2.49
C ILE A 428 -11.60 9.91 -1.84
N ALA A 429 -12.79 9.32 -1.94
CA ALA A 429 -14.02 9.86 -1.39
C ALA A 429 -14.83 8.75 -0.72
N VAL A 430 -15.37 9.01 0.45
CA VAL A 430 -16.16 8.02 1.21
C VAL A 430 -17.44 8.65 1.74
N GLU A 431 -18.47 7.84 1.86
CA GLU A 431 -19.75 8.25 2.44
C GLU A 431 -19.66 8.39 3.96
N ASN A 432 -18.81 7.55 4.60
CA ASN A 432 -18.60 7.56 6.04
C ASN A 432 -17.11 7.64 6.34
N ALA A 433 -16.67 8.66 7.08
CA ALA A 433 -15.39 8.70 7.75
C ALA A 433 -15.63 8.38 9.24
N ILE A 434 -14.96 7.36 9.75
CA ILE A 434 -15.21 6.85 11.10
C ILE A 434 -13.90 6.86 11.87
N VAL A 435 -13.92 7.39 13.09
CA VAL A 435 -12.80 7.28 14.03
C VAL A 435 -13.20 6.31 15.14
N GLN A 436 -12.41 5.23 15.27
CA GLN A 436 -12.53 4.28 16.37
C GLN A 436 -11.34 4.42 17.32
N TYR A 437 -11.64 4.75 18.57
CA TYR A 437 -10.61 4.81 19.62
C TYR A 437 -10.40 3.45 20.23
N MET A 438 -9.15 2.97 20.17
CA MET A 438 -8.75 1.66 20.70
C MET A 438 -7.43 1.77 21.47
N PRO A 439 -7.21 1.00 22.53
CA PRO A 439 -5.88 0.86 23.12
C PRO A 439 -4.86 0.39 22.08
N HIS A 440 -3.69 0.99 22.07
CA HIS A 440 -2.53 0.58 21.29
C HIS A 440 -1.47 0.06 22.27
N THR A 441 -1.54 -1.21 22.62
CA THR A 441 -0.71 -1.81 23.65
C THR A 441 0.49 -2.50 23.01
N PRO A 442 1.74 -2.06 23.28
CA PRO A 442 2.91 -2.82 22.85
C PRO A 442 2.91 -4.22 23.48
N VAL A 443 3.24 -5.23 22.68
CA VAL A 443 3.40 -6.62 23.14
C VAL A 443 4.79 -7.11 22.73
N ASN A 444 5.35 -8.06 23.48
CA ASN A 444 6.72 -8.54 23.28
C ASN A 444 6.87 -9.42 22.03
N ILE A 445 6.56 -8.82 20.88
CA ILE A 445 6.85 -9.33 19.54
C ILE A 445 7.65 -8.25 18.83
N VAL A 446 8.89 -8.54 18.46
CA VAL A 446 9.73 -7.61 17.68
C VAL A 446 9.28 -7.63 16.22
N GLU A 447 8.91 -6.46 15.70
CA GLU A 447 8.39 -6.29 14.32
C GLU A 447 9.47 -5.97 13.30
N ASP A 448 10.55 -5.31 13.74
CA ASP A 448 11.56 -4.82 12.83
C ASP A 448 12.98 -4.88 13.44
N ALA A 449 13.98 -4.61 12.60
CA ALA A 449 15.39 -4.60 13.01
C ALA A 449 15.74 -3.49 14.02
N TYR A 450 14.82 -2.58 14.32
CA TYR A 450 15.00 -1.50 15.30
C TYR A 450 14.51 -1.90 16.69
N GLY A 451 13.92 -3.09 16.81
CA GLY A 451 13.36 -3.59 18.07
C GLY A 451 12.01 -2.96 18.42
N ASN A 452 11.32 -2.36 17.46
CA ASN A 452 9.97 -1.87 17.69
C ASN A 452 9.03 -3.05 17.96
N LEU A 453 8.19 -2.88 18.99
CA LEU A 453 7.26 -3.92 19.42
C LEU A 453 5.95 -3.83 18.69
N SER A 454 5.37 -4.98 18.41
CA SER A 454 4.02 -5.11 17.83
C SER A 454 2.98 -4.41 18.70
N LEU A 455 1.99 -3.83 18.06
CA LEU A 455 0.86 -3.18 18.75
C LEU A 455 -0.34 -4.13 18.77
N LEU A 456 -0.78 -4.50 19.97
CA LEU A 456 -2.07 -5.14 20.16
C LEU A 456 -3.17 -4.07 20.09
N ILE A 457 -3.95 -4.14 19.02
CA ILE A 457 -5.13 -3.33 18.78
C ILE A 457 -6.29 -4.30 18.60
N ASN A 458 -7.16 -4.40 19.58
CA ASN A 458 -8.27 -5.34 19.57
C ASN A 458 -9.57 -4.62 19.19
N PRO A 459 -10.20 -4.95 18.04
CA PRO A 459 -11.44 -4.33 17.60
C PRO A 459 -12.70 -4.96 18.21
N PHE A 460 -12.57 -5.95 19.09
CA PHE A 460 -13.70 -6.53 19.82
C PHE A 460 -13.90 -5.84 21.17
N GLY A 461 -15.17 -5.72 21.58
CA GLY A 461 -15.57 -5.05 22.80
C GLY A 461 -16.29 -3.73 22.54
N VAL A 462 -15.99 -2.71 23.33
CA VAL A 462 -16.62 -1.38 23.28
C VAL A 462 -15.56 -0.28 23.41
N GLY A 463 -15.75 0.82 22.69
CA GLY A 463 -14.89 2.00 22.80
C GLY A 463 -15.57 3.24 22.26
N ARG A 464 -14.92 4.41 22.44
CA ARG A 464 -15.38 5.66 21.87
C ARG A 464 -15.30 5.63 20.34
N ALA A 465 -16.25 6.26 19.66
CA ALA A 465 -16.23 6.50 18.23
C ALA A 465 -16.74 7.89 17.87
N ILE A 466 -16.32 8.38 16.70
CA ILE A 466 -16.93 9.52 16.05
C ILE A 466 -17.27 9.09 14.62
N ILE A 467 -18.52 9.23 14.24
CA ILE A 467 -19.03 8.89 12.92
C ILE A 467 -19.29 10.18 12.16
N PHE A 468 -18.61 10.35 11.04
CA PHE A 468 -18.78 11.49 10.16
C PHE A 468 -19.54 11.04 8.90
N ARG A 469 -20.72 11.61 8.69
CA ARG A 469 -21.56 11.39 7.52
C ARG A 469 -22.39 12.64 7.23
N ASP A 470 -22.70 12.91 5.99
CA ASP A 470 -23.57 14.02 5.57
C ASP A 470 -23.18 15.39 6.12
N GLY A 471 -21.84 15.66 6.22
CA GLY A 471 -21.32 16.92 6.77
C GLY A 471 -21.51 17.10 8.27
N ARG A 472 -21.80 16.01 9.01
CA ARG A 472 -22.05 16.01 10.44
C ARG A 472 -21.19 15.00 11.18
N ALA A 473 -20.87 15.31 12.44
CA ALA A 473 -20.18 14.43 13.39
C ALA A 473 -21.18 13.92 14.44
N TYR A 474 -21.18 12.61 14.65
CA TYR A 474 -21.95 11.94 15.69
C TYR A 474 -20.96 11.28 16.65
N GLU A 475 -20.80 11.85 17.83
CA GLU A 475 -20.00 11.26 18.90
C GLU A 475 -20.78 10.16 19.61
N GLY A 476 -20.07 9.06 19.93
CA GLY A 476 -20.70 7.92 20.57
C GLY A 476 -19.73 6.79 20.89
N THR A 477 -20.22 5.58 20.86
CA THR A 477 -19.45 4.37 21.12
C THR A 477 -19.60 3.37 19.98
N TRP A 478 -18.53 2.64 19.69
CA TRP A 478 -18.59 1.45 18.87
C TRP A 478 -18.68 0.20 19.77
N ARG A 479 -19.34 -0.83 19.30
CA ARG A 479 -19.45 -2.10 19.98
C ARG A 479 -19.50 -3.26 18.99
N ASN A 480 -18.75 -4.34 19.28
CA ASN A 480 -18.94 -5.65 18.72
C ASN A 480 -18.47 -6.73 19.72
N ASP A 481 -19.15 -7.85 19.78
CA ASP A 481 -18.91 -8.87 20.79
C ASP A 481 -18.59 -10.26 20.18
N ARG A 482 -18.72 -10.44 18.86
CA ARG A 482 -18.61 -11.74 18.19
C ARG A 482 -17.82 -11.68 16.88
N SER A 483 -17.12 -12.77 16.59
CA SER A 483 -16.54 -12.95 15.26
C SER A 483 -17.64 -13.01 14.20
N GLY A 484 -17.46 -12.25 13.11
CA GLY A 484 -18.49 -12.08 12.08
C GLY A 484 -19.52 -10.98 12.35
N GLU A 485 -19.45 -10.28 13.49
CA GLU A 485 -20.29 -9.13 13.81
C GLU A 485 -19.50 -7.83 13.56
N LEU A 486 -19.91 -7.02 12.58
CA LEU A 486 -19.28 -5.74 12.34
C LEU A 486 -19.65 -4.70 13.41
N PRO A 487 -18.80 -3.69 13.66
CA PRO A 487 -19.06 -2.70 14.69
C PRO A 487 -20.40 -2.00 14.50
N ARG A 488 -21.19 -1.90 15.57
CA ARG A 488 -22.37 -1.06 15.64
C ARG A 488 -22.03 0.20 16.43
N PHE A 489 -22.67 1.30 16.09
CA PHE A 489 -22.37 2.61 16.67
C PHE A 489 -23.59 3.15 17.42
N PHE A 490 -23.37 3.69 18.62
CA PHE A 490 -24.45 4.15 19.50
C PHE A 490 -24.15 5.55 20.02
N ALA A 491 -25.16 6.41 20.00
CA ALA A 491 -25.11 7.71 20.66
C ALA A 491 -25.14 7.57 22.20
N ALA A 492 -24.92 8.64 22.92
CA ALA A 492 -24.86 8.64 24.38
C ALA A 492 -26.19 8.20 25.05
N ASP A 493 -27.31 8.39 24.37
CA ASP A 493 -28.64 7.94 24.80
C ASP A 493 -28.94 6.47 24.47
N GLY A 494 -27.98 5.77 23.87
CA GLY A 494 -28.11 4.36 23.46
C GLY A 494 -28.81 4.15 22.13
N VAL A 495 -29.20 5.21 21.43
CA VAL A 495 -29.78 5.09 20.08
C VAL A 495 -28.68 4.75 19.09
N GLU A 496 -28.94 3.78 18.22
CA GLU A 496 -27.98 3.39 17.20
C GLU A 496 -27.82 4.47 16.13
N ILE A 497 -26.56 4.75 15.76
CA ILE A 497 -26.18 5.68 14.71
C ILE A 497 -25.96 4.86 13.43
N PRO A 498 -26.92 4.87 12.48
CA PRO A 498 -26.76 4.13 11.23
C PRO A 498 -25.70 4.80 10.33
N LEU A 499 -24.99 4.01 9.55
CA LEU A 499 -24.10 4.51 8.51
C LEU A 499 -24.91 4.92 7.26
N LYS A 500 -24.37 5.86 6.49
CA LYS A 500 -24.87 6.17 5.15
C LYS A 500 -24.56 5.04 4.20
N PRO A 501 -25.51 4.55 3.38
CA PRO A 501 -25.19 3.54 2.39
C PRO A 501 -24.07 3.99 1.44
N GLY A 502 -22.94 3.29 1.49
CA GLY A 502 -21.72 3.59 0.75
C GLY A 502 -20.47 3.08 1.46
N ARG A 503 -19.31 3.51 0.98
CA ARG A 503 -18.02 3.08 1.50
C ARG A 503 -17.67 3.78 2.81
N SER A 504 -16.91 3.07 3.64
CA SER A 504 -16.47 3.58 4.93
C SER A 504 -14.95 3.57 5.05
N TRP A 505 -14.38 4.62 5.62
CA TRP A 505 -12.98 4.66 6.03
C TRP A 505 -12.91 4.74 7.55
N ILE A 506 -12.35 3.70 8.17
CA ILE A 506 -12.24 3.56 9.62
C ILE A 506 -10.81 3.88 10.02
N SER A 507 -10.63 4.98 10.71
CA SER A 507 -9.36 5.39 11.31
C SER A 507 -9.31 4.90 12.75
N VAL A 508 -8.43 3.92 13.00
CA VAL A 508 -8.19 3.38 14.34
C VAL A 508 -7.11 4.22 15.02
N VAL A 509 -7.46 4.84 16.12
CA VAL A 509 -6.59 5.80 16.80
C VAL A 509 -6.39 5.46 18.28
N PRO A 510 -5.23 5.84 18.87
CA PRO A 510 -5.00 5.76 20.32
C PRO A 510 -6.04 6.55 21.10
N LEU A 511 -6.28 6.14 22.35
CA LEU A 511 -7.26 6.80 23.23
C LEU A 511 -6.94 8.28 23.50
N SER A 512 -5.66 8.68 23.36
CA SER A 512 -5.18 10.03 23.60
C SER A 512 -5.30 10.98 22.39
N TYR A 513 -5.75 10.48 21.22
CA TYR A 513 -5.86 11.34 20.04
C TYR A 513 -7.04 12.30 20.18
N GLU A 514 -6.79 13.57 19.87
CA GLU A 514 -7.81 14.59 19.74
C GLU A 514 -8.13 14.83 18.26
N ILE A 515 -9.37 14.62 17.89
CA ILE A 515 -9.83 14.78 16.51
C ILE A 515 -10.46 16.17 16.37
N ALA A 516 -9.88 17.00 15.52
CA ALA A 516 -10.43 18.30 15.21
C ALA A 516 -11.42 18.21 14.04
N TYR A 517 -12.59 18.84 14.19
CA TYR A 517 -13.58 18.96 13.10
C TYR A 517 -14.41 20.25 13.27
N GLU A 518 -14.92 20.79 12.17
CA GLU A 518 -15.72 22.02 12.10
C GLU A 518 -16.75 22.00 10.96
#